data_c430c9c2dff31c3ec4449bda4030787c
#
_entry.id   c430c9c2dff31c3ec4449bda4030787c
#
_cell.length_a   1.000
_cell.length_b   1.000
_cell.length_c   1.000
_cell.angle_alpha   90.00
_cell.angle_beta   90.00
_cell.angle_gamma   90.00
#
_symmetry.space_group_name_H-M   'P 1'
#
loop_
_entity.id
_entity.type
_entity.pdbx_description
1 polymer ?
#
loop_
_entity_poly.entity_id
_entity_poly.type
_entity_poly.pdbx_seq_one_letter_code
_entity_poly.pdbx_strand_id
1 'polypeptide(L)'
;MASTLLFDGDDTLWANNHHFELAIERFTALVAGGAWTDAAIRDELDRVEEAAWHRGGAGKDAFGRNMREAAAGIVAAARLPTVLEAVDGIVRDMGTTEVALMPGVVSTLEELGGRHVLGIVTRGDPAEQWAKIDGSGISGRFTHIEVVRHKDEATYWRLVAGWHLDPATTWMIGNSPRSDILPARAAGLRAVYIPNPSTWRLEQAELDPSDDGVITLGSFEELVGRF
;
A
#
# COMPACT_ATOMS: atom_id res chain seq x y z
N MET A 1 -5.73 14.23 25.18
CA MET A 1 -6.57 13.03 25.36
C MET A 1 -5.95 11.90 24.55
N ALA A 2 -6.05 10.65 25.03
CA ALA A 2 -5.55 9.51 24.27
C ALA A 2 -6.36 9.35 22.99
N SER A 3 -5.70 9.16 21.86
CA SER A 3 -6.30 8.86 20.56
C SER A 3 -5.97 7.43 20.14
N THR A 4 -6.70 6.88 19.18
CA THR A 4 -6.29 5.66 18.49
C THR A 4 -5.67 6.05 17.15
N LEU A 5 -4.46 5.59 16.90
CA LEU A 5 -3.69 5.87 15.69
C LEU A 5 -3.55 4.57 14.90
N LEU A 6 -4.24 4.49 13.77
CA LEU A 6 -4.21 3.36 12.85
C LEU A 6 -3.23 3.69 11.72
N PHE A 7 -2.27 2.83 11.48
CA PHE A 7 -1.24 3.03 10.47
C PHE A 7 -1.44 2.08 9.30
N ASP A 8 -1.28 2.58 8.10
CA ASP A 8 -1.00 1.73 6.95
C ASP A 8 0.40 1.10 7.08
N GLY A 9 0.62 -0.01 6.37
CA GLY A 9 1.89 -0.72 6.36
C GLY A 9 2.83 -0.27 5.26
N ASP A 10 2.48 -0.64 4.03
CA ASP A 10 3.32 -0.48 2.84
C ASP A 10 3.52 1.00 2.48
N ASP A 11 4.77 1.45 2.40
CA ASP A 11 5.19 2.84 2.12
C ASP A 11 4.76 3.89 3.16
N THR A 12 4.23 3.42 4.30
CA THR A 12 3.97 4.22 5.51
C THR A 12 4.87 3.78 6.66
N LEU A 13 4.83 2.51 7.07
CA LEU A 13 5.70 1.95 8.11
C LEU A 13 6.97 1.32 7.54
N TRP A 14 6.92 0.71 6.38
CA TRP A 14 8.05 0.08 5.68
C TRP A 14 7.98 0.31 4.18
N ALA A 15 9.15 0.34 3.53
CA ALA A 15 9.27 0.50 2.10
C ALA A 15 8.77 -0.76 1.37
N ASN A 16 7.93 -0.60 0.35
CA ASN A 16 7.35 -1.69 -0.42
C ASN A 16 7.36 -1.43 -1.93
N ASN A 17 6.88 -0.28 -2.39
CA ASN A 17 6.67 -0.01 -3.82
C ASN A 17 7.95 0.01 -4.65
N HIS A 18 9.10 0.26 -4.03
CA HIS A 18 10.38 0.17 -4.71
C HIS A 18 10.59 -1.19 -5.42
N HIS A 19 10.14 -2.30 -4.80
CA HIS A 19 10.26 -3.63 -5.41
C HIS A 19 9.35 -3.79 -6.63
N PHE A 20 8.18 -3.19 -6.60
CA PHE A 20 7.25 -3.17 -7.73
C PHE A 20 7.80 -2.32 -8.87
N GLU A 21 8.36 -1.14 -8.59
CA GLU A 21 8.98 -0.28 -9.61
C GLU A 21 10.15 -0.99 -10.31
N LEU A 22 11.03 -1.65 -9.57
CA LEU A 22 12.10 -2.46 -10.17
C LEU A 22 11.55 -3.60 -11.04
N ALA A 23 10.47 -4.26 -10.61
CA ALA A 23 9.83 -5.30 -11.40
C ALA A 23 9.21 -4.73 -12.68
N ILE A 24 8.59 -3.53 -12.62
CA ILE A 24 8.05 -2.83 -13.78
C ILE A 24 9.15 -2.45 -14.78
N GLU A 25 10.28 -1.93 -14.31
CA GLU A 25 11.43 -1.62 -15.15
C GLU A 25 11.93 -2.88 -15.88
N ARG A 26 12.10 -3.99 -15.17
CA ARG A 26 12.49 -5.28 -15.74
C ARG A 26 11.46 -5.82 -16.74
N PHE A 27 10.19 -5.72 -16.41
CA PHE A 27 9.10 -6.12 -17.30
C PHE A 27 9.08 -5.27 -18.57
N THR A 28 9.19 -3.95 -18.44
CA THR A 28 9.24 -3.02 -19.57
C THR A 28 10.41 -3.37 -20.52
N ALA A 29 11.61 -3.56 -19.97
CA ALA A 29 12.76 -3.97 -20.76
C ALA A 29 12.57 -5.34 -21.46
N LEU A 30 11.89 -6.29 -20.79
CA LEU A 30 11.61 -7.63 -21.32
C LEU A 30 10.67 -7.61 -22.52
N VAL A 31 9.60 -6.79 -22.47
CA VAL A 31 8.55 -6.75 -23.51
C VAL A 31 8.79 -5.68 -24.57
N ALA A 32 9.74 -4.77 -24.35
CA ALA A 32 10.06 -3.68 -25.26
C ALA A 32 10.32 -4.17 -26.69
N GLY A 33 9.87 -3.36 -27.67
CA GLY A 33 10.11 -3.58 -29.08
C GLY A 33 8.87 -3.36 -29.96
N GLY A 34 9.11 -3.25 -31.26
CA GLY A 34 8.04 -2.93 -32.22
C GLY A 34 7.48 -1.53 -32.03
N ALA A 35 6.16 -1.42 -31.95
CA ALA A 35 5.46 -0.15 -31.78
C ALA A 35 5.26 0.27 -30.30
N TRP A 36 5.68 -0.56 -29.36
CA TRP A 36 5.46 -0.33 -27.94
C TRP A 36 6.58 0.52 -27.33
N THR A 37 6.24 1.71 -26.89
CA THR A 37 7.12 2.56 -26.05
C THR A 37 7.01 2.18 -24.59
N ASP A 38 7.99 2.56 -23.76
CA ASP A 38 7.96 2.29 -22.32
C ASP A 38 6.69 2.85 -21.66
N ALA A 39 6.25 4.05 -22.08
CA ALA A 39 5.01 4.64 -21.61
C ALA A 39 3.78 3.80 -21.98
N ALA A 40 3.70 3.33 -23.24
CA ALA A 40 2.59 2.49 -23.68
C ALA A 40 2.55 1.12 -22.97
N ILE A 41 3.73 0.55 -22.65
CA ILE A 41 3.83 -0.68 -21.87
C ILE A 41 3.33 -0.45 -20.43
N ARG A 42 3.72 0.67 -19.83
CA ARG A 42 3.26 1.06 -18.50
C ARG A 42 1.74 1.26 -18.47
N ASP A 43 1.19 2.01 -19.44
CA ASP A 43 -0.25 2.25 -19.55
C ASP A 43 -1.05 0.96 -19.72
N GLU A 44 -0.53 -0.01 -20.49
CA GLU A 44 -1.18 -1.32 -20.64
C GLU A 44 -1.15 -2.12 -19.34
N LEU A 45 -0.02 -2.12 -18.61
CA LEU A 45 0.05 -2.77 -17.30
C LEU A 45 -0.92 -2.13 -16.32
N ASP A 46 -0.96 -0.80 -16.23
CA ASP A 46 -1.89 -0.07 -15.37
C ASP A 46 -3.36 -0.36 -15.72
N ARG A 47 -3.68 -0.45 -17.01
CA ARG A 47 -5.03 -0.84 -17.48
C ARG A 47 -5.44 -2.24 -17.00
N VAL A 48 -4.51 -3.20 -17.06
CA VAL A 48 -4.74 -4.56 -16.57
C VAL A 48 -4.90 -4.56 -15.04
N GLU A 49 -4.07 -3.81 -14.34
CA GLU A 49 -4.14 -3.69 -12.87
C GLU A 49 -5.45 -3.05 -12.42
N GLU A 50 -5.90 -1.98 -13.10
CA GLU A 50 -7.17 -1.33 -12.79
C GLU A 50 -8.36 -2.28 -13.02
N ALA A 51 -8.36 -3.02 -14.13
CA ALA A 51 -9.38 -4.03 -14.39
C ALA A 51 -9.36 -5.19 -13.37
N ALA A 52 -8.19 -5.50 -12.80
CA ALA A 52 -8.02 -6.53 -11.79
C ALA A 52 -8.38 -6.05 -10.37
N TRP A 53 -8.39 -4.73 -10.12
CA TRP A 53 -8.59 -4.13 -8.79
C TRP A 53 -9.80 -4.68 -8.05
N HIS A 54 -10.94 -4.76 -8.73
CA HIS A 54 -12.21 -5.25 -8.15
C HIS A 54 -12.32 -6.77 -8.08
N ARG A 55 -11.46 -7.50 -8.80
CA ARG A 55 -11.47 -8.99 -8.79
C ARG A 55 -10.80 -9.57 -7.54
N GLY A 56 -10.17 -8.72 -6.74
CA GLY A 56 -9.49 -9.09 -5.49
C GLY A 56 -8.19 -9.84 -5.77
N GLY A 57 -7.13 -9.28 -5.36
CA GLY A 57 -5.78 -9.82 -5.45
C GLY A 57 -4.83 -8.67 -5.30
N ALA A 58 -4.10 -8.67 -4.20
CA ALA A 58 -2.99 -7.78 -3.95
C ALA A 58 -1.73 -8.64 -3.74
N GLY A 59 -0.58 -8.00 -3.70
CA GLY A 59 0.69 -8.66 -3.50
C GLY A 59 1.34 -9.14 -4.80
N LYS A 60 2.52 -9.72 -4.66
CA LYS A 60 3.40 -10.07 -5.79
C LYS A 60 2.77 -11.06 -6.78
N ASP A 61 1.99 -12.03 -6.28
CA ASP A 61 1.38 -13.04 -7.15
C ASP A 61 0.27 -12.46 -8.02
N ALA A 62 -0.52 -11.52 -7.48
CA ALA A 62 -1.53 -10.79 -8.26
C ALA A 62 -0.84 -9.91 -9.31
N PHE A 63 0.21 -9.21 -8.93
CA PHE A 63 1.01 -8.40 -9.83
C PHE A 63 1.64 -9.23 -10.96
N GLY A 64 2.17 -10.42 -10.64
CA GLY A 64 2.68 -11.36 -11.62
C GLY A 64 1.64 -11.79 -12.64
N ARG A 65 0.41 -12.07 -12.19
CA ARG A 65 -0.71 -12.36 -13.12
C ARG A 65 -1.01 -11.19 -14.04
N ASN A 66 -0.99 -9.96 -13.51
CA ASN A 66 -1.23 -8.75 -14.30
C ASN A 66 -0.13 -8.53 -15.35
N MET A 67 1.15 -8.72 -15.00
CA MET A 67 2.26 -8.68 -15.96
C MET A 67 2.09 -9.73 -17.07
N ARG A 68 1.65 -10.95 -16.74
CA ARG A 68 1.41 -12.01 -17.73
C ARG A 68 0.26 -11.65 -18.69
N GLU A 69 -0.82 -11.06 -18.17
CA GLU A 69 -1.95 -10.57 -18.97
C GLU A 69 -1.53 -9.42 -19.88
N ALA A 70 -0.80 -8.43 -19.36
CA ALA A 70 -0.25 -7.32 -20.15
C ALA A 70 0.71 -7.82 -21.25
N ALA A 71 1.62 -8.76 -20.91
CA ALA A 71 2.52 -9.37 -21.89
C ALA A 71 1.78 -10.02 -23.06
N ALA A 72 0.66 -10.70 -22.80
CA ALA A 72 -0.14 -11.33 -23.85
C ALA A 72 -0.75 -10.31 -24.83
N GLY A 73 -1.00 -9.08 -24.39
CA GLY A 73 -1.45 -7.98 -25.26
C GLY A 73 -0.31 -7.28 -26.03
N ILE A 74 0.91 -7.34 -25.51
CA ILE A 74 2.05 -6.59 -26.03
C ILE A 74 2.89 -7.41 -27.01
N VAL A 75 3.20 -8.67 -26.69
CA VAL A 75 4.19 -9.45 -27.45
C VAL A 75 3.54 -10.40 -28.46
N ALA A 76 4.24 -10.65 -29.57
CA ALA A 76 3.82 -11.63 -30.55
C ALA A 76 3.75 -13.04 -29.93
N ALA A 77 2.77 -13.86 -30.40
CA ALA A 77 2.51 -15.21 -29.88
C ALA A 77 3.77 -16.11 -29.81
N ALA A 78 4.67 -15.97 -30.77
CA ALA A 78 5.91 -16.76 -30.83
C ALA A 78 6.91 -16.43 -29.68
N ARG A 79 6.87 -15.21 -29.15
CA ARG A 79 7.71 -14.79 -28.01
C ARG A 79 7.07 -15.03 -26.65
N LEU A 80 5.74 -15.16 -26.64
CA LEU A 80 4.99 -15.16 -25.39
C LEU A 80 5.44 -16.23 -24.37
N PRO A 81 5.69 -17.50 -24.73
CA PRO A 81 6.13 -18.50 -23.76
C PRO A 81 7.42 -18.11 -23.02
N THR A 82 8.43 -17.62 -23.74
CA THR A 82 9.70 -17.18 -23.16
C THR A 82 9.51 -15.95 -22.25
N VAL A 83 8.65 -15.01 -22.66
CA VAL A 83 8.35 -13.82 -21.85
C VAL A 83 7.62 -14.21 -20.57
N LEU A 84 6.68 -15.13 -20.61
CA LEU A 84 5.96 -15.61 -19.42
C LEU A 84 6.89 -16.29 -18.41
N GLU A 85 7.85 -17.08 -18.88
CA GLU A 85 8.88 -17.71 -18.02
C GLU A 85 9.75 -16.63 -17.35
N ALA A 86 10.15 -15.60 -18.10
CA ALA A 86 10.93 -14.50 -17.55
C ALA A 86 10.12 -13.65 -16.53
N VAL A 87 8.82 -13.45 -16.77
CA VAL A 87 7.91 -12.81 -15.79
C VAL A 87 7.86 -13.60 -14.49
N ASP A 88 7.78 -14.93 -14.55
CA ASP A 88 7.83 -15.78 -13.35
C ASP A 88 9.17 -15.62 -12.59
N GLY A 89 10.27 -15.39 -13.32
CA GLY A 89 11.56 -15.01 -12.73
C GLY A 89 11.51 -13.68 -11.98
N ILE A 90 10.93 -12.66 -12.59
CA ILE A 90 10.76 -11.33 -11.97
C ILE A 90 9.97 -11.45 -10.66
N VAL A 91 8.84 -12.17 -10.68
CA VAL A 91 7.98 -12.36 -9.50
C VAL A 91 8.70 -13.12 -8.38
N ARG A 92 9.46 -14.15 -8.70
CA ARG A 92 10.27 -14.87 -7.69
C ARG A 92 11.26 -13.95 -6.98
N ASP A 93 11.92 -13.08 -7.75
CA ASP A 93 12.92 -12.15 -7.20
C ASP A 93 12.32 -11.07 -6.28
N MET A 94 11.03 -10.72 -6.44
CA MET A 94 10.33 -9.77 -5.57
C MET A 94 10.14 -10.29 -4.13
N GLY A 95 10.30 -11.58 -3.87
CA GLY A 95 9.92 -12.21 -2.60
C GLY A 95 11.00 -12.32 -1.53
N THR A 96 12.20 -11.78 -1.73
CA THR A 96 13.40 -12.10 -0.92
C THR A 96 13.94 -10.94 -0.09
N THR A 97 13.20 -9.83 0.04
CA THR A 97 13.76 -8.61 0.61
C THR A 97 13.40 -8.46 2.08
N GLU A 98 14.41 -8.11 2.88
CA GLU A 98 14.29 -7.69 4.27
C GLU A 98 13.35 -6.48 4.37
N VAL A 99 12.50 -6.45 5.41
CA VAL A 99 11.56 -5.35 5.64
C VAL A 99 12.33 -4.12 6.11
N ALA A 100 12.47 -3.13 5.23
CA ALA A 100 13.14 -1.88 5.54
C ALA A 100 12.12 -0.86 6.09
N LEU A 101 12.23 -0.52 7.37
CA LEU A 101 11.38 0.50 7.96
C LEU A 101 11.63 1.89 7.33
N MET A 102 10.55 2.66 7.21
CA MET A 102 10.65 4.06 6.80
C MET A 102 11.41 4.88 7.86
N PRO A 103 12.08 5.98 7.45
CA PRO A 103 12.79 6.85 8.40
C PRO A 103 11.90 7.28 9.56
N GLY A 104 12.46 7.32 10.78
CA GLY A 104 11.80 7.82 11.98
C GLY A 104 10.71 6.92 12.57
N VAL A 105 10.32 5.83 11.92
CA VAL A 105 9.20 4.98 12.37
C VAL A 105 9.41 4.46 13.79
N VAL A 106 10.56 3.89 14.10
CA VAL A 106 10.80 3.28 15.42
C VAL A 106 10.66 4.30 16.54
N SER A 107 11.38 5.42 16.45
CA SER A 107 11.38 6.47 17.47
C SER A 107 10.00 7.12 17.64
N THR A 108 9.31 7.38 16.53
CA THR A 108 7.97 7.96 16.55
C THR A 108 6.95 7.03 17.20
N LEU A 109 6.96 5.74 16.85
CA LEU A 109 6.06 4.76 17.46
C LEU A 109 6.36 4.55 18.96
N GLU A 110 7.63 4.63 19.39
CA GLU A 110 8.00 4.59 20.80
C GLU A 110 7.38 5.74 21.59
N GLU A 111 7.48 6.95 21.05
CA GLU A 111 6.95 8.13 21.71
C GLU A 111 5.41 8.15 21.72
N LEU A 112 4.77 7.84 20.60
CA LEU A 112 3.31 7.81 20.49
C LEU A 112 2.68 6.69 21.30
N GLY A 113 3.30 5.50 21.36
CA GLY A 113 2.80 4.35 22.14
C GLY A 113 2.70 4.59 23.62
N GLY A 114 3.45 5.54 24.17
CA GLY A 114 3.34 5.98 25.58
C GLY A 114 2.07 6.79 25.86
N ARG A 115 1.39 7.31 24.85
CA ARG A 115 0.28 8.27 24.98
C ARG A 115 -0.99 7.85 24.25
N HIS A 116 -0.89 6.96 23.27
CA HIS A 116 -1.95 6.60 22.33
C HIS A 116 -2.05 5.09 22.15
N VAL A 117 -3.21 4.61 21.71
CA VAL A 117 -3.39 3.24 21.23
C VAL A 117 -2.95 3.17 19.79
N LEU A 118 -2.05 2.24 19.45
CA LEU A 118 -1.55 2.07 18.11
C LEU A 118 -2.14 0.83 17.44
N GLY A 119 -2.46 0.91 16.16
CA GLY A 119 -2.93 -0.21 15.35
C GLY A 119 -2.36 -0.19 13.93
N ILE A 120 -2.32 -1.36 13.28
CA ILE A 120 -2.01 -1.51 11.86
C ILE A 120 -3.29 -1.92 11.12
N VAL A 121 -3.56 -1.24 10.01
CA VAL A 121 -4.57 -1.63 9.03
C VAL A 121 -3.90 -1.65 7.67
N THR A 122 -3.54 -2.83 7.18
CA THR A 122 -2.84 -2.98 5.90
C THR A 122 -3.65 -3.83 4.92
N ARG A 123 -3.51 -3.52 3.62
CA ARG A 123 -4.16 -4.26 2.55
C ARG A 123 -3.17 -5.15 1.83
N GLY A 124 -3.53 -6.41 1.60
CA GLY A 124 -2.69 -7.30 0.81
C GLY A 124 -3.06 -8.76 0.92
N ASP A 125 -2.19 -9.62 0.38
CA ASP A 125 -2.22 -11.04 0.68
C ASP A 125 -1.90 -11.26 2.15
N PRO A 126 -2.74 -12.03 2.90
CA PRO A 126 -2.53 -12.19 4.32
C PRO A 126 -1.17 -12.78 4.69
N ALA A 127 -0.67 -13.77 3.93
CA ALA A 127 0.61 -14.41 4.24
C ALA A 127 1.78 -13.43 4.00
N GLU A 128 1.72 -12.64 2.91
CA GLU A 128 2.73 -11.62 2.63
C GLU A 128 2.73 -10.50 3.67
N GLN A 129 1.55 -9.98 4.04
CA GLN A 129 1.46 -8.88 5.01
C GLN A 129 1.87 -9.31 6.42
N TRP A 130 1.44 -10.49 6.86
CA TRP A 130 1.89 -11.02 8.14
C TRP A 130 3.40 -11.28 8.18
N ALA A 131 3.99 -11.78 7.10
CA ALA A 131 5.44 -11.93 7.02
C ALA A 131 6.19 -10.59 7.15
N LYS A 132 5.65 -9.50 6.54
CA LYS A 132 6.21 -8.15 6.70
C LYS A 132 6.04 -7.63 8.14
N ILE A 133 4.85 -7.78 8.72
CA ILE A 133 4.56 -7.35 10.10
C ILE A 133 5.52 -8.04 11.09
N ASP A 134 5.68 -9.35 10.99
CA ASP A 134 6.57 -10.12 11.85
C ASP A 134 8.05 -9.76 11.60
N GLY A 135 8.44 -9.66 10.33
CA GLY A 135 9.81 -9.31 9.93
C GLY A 135 10.21 -7.86 10.24
N SER A 136 9.24 -6.97 10.45
CA SER A 136 9.50 -5.56 10.75
C SER A 136 10.12 -5.30 12.13
N GLY A 137 9.94 -6.23 13.06
CA GLY A 137 10.39 -6.09 14.46
C GLY A 137 9.62 -5.07 15.29
N ILE A 138 8.54 -4.46 14.75
CA ILE A 138 7.73 -3.45 15.45
C ILE A 138 6.32 -3.94 15.83
N SER A 139 5.95 -5.17 15.47
CA SER A 139 4.60 -5.72 15.67
C SER A 139 4.12 -5.63 17.13
N GLY A 140 5.02 -5.84 18.10
CA GLY A 140 4.70 -5.75 19.53
C GLY A 140 4.33 -4.36 20.04
N ARG A 141 4.41 -3.31 19.22
CA ARG A 141 4.02 -1.94 19.56
C ARG A 141 2.54 -1.66 19.31
N PHE A 142 1.84 -2.55 18.62
CA PHE A 142 0.47 -2.34 18.17
C PHE A 142 -0.50 -3.19 19.00
N THR A 143 -1.58 -2.56 19.47
CA THR A 143 -2.68 -3.22 20.18
C THR A 143 -3.62 -3.91 19.19
N HIS A 144 -3.78 -3.34 18.01
CA HIS A 144 -4.65 -3.84 16.95
C HIS A 144 -3.87 -4.06 15.66
N ILE A 145 -4.05 -5.20 15.01
CA ILE A 145 -3.45 -5.49 13.70
C ILE A 145 -4.49 -6.18 12.85
N GLU A 146 -4.74 -5.64 11.68
CA GLU A 146 -5.69 -6.21 10.72
C GLU A 146 -5.12 -6.17 9.31
N VAL A 147 -5.13 -7.32 8.65
CA VAL A 147 -4.85 -7.46 7.23
C VAL A 147 -6.17 -7.59 6.50
N VAL A 148 -6.47 -6.65 5.62
CA VAL A 148 -7.75 -6.56 4.93
C VAL A 148 -7.59 -6.78 3.42
N ARG A 149 -8.67 -7.23 2.75
CA ARG A 149 -8.70 -7.32 1.29
C ARG A 149 -8.86 -5.97 0.61
N HIS A 150 -9.69 -5.12 1.20
CA HIS A 150 -9.99 -3.78 0.72
C HIS A 150 -10.01 -2.82 1.89
N LYS A 151 -9.49 -1.64 1.68
CA LYS A 151 -9.64 -0.50 2.57
C LYS A 151 -10.74 0.39 1.99
N ASP A 152 -11.97 0.04 2.29
CA ASP A 152 -13.18 0.78 1.93
C ASP A 152 -13.91 1.26 3.18
N GLU A 153 -14.91 2.09 3.00
CA GLU A 153 -15.72 2.64 4.09
C GLU A 153 -16.30 1.52 4.97
N ALA A 154 -16.81 0.44 4.36
CA ALA A 154 -17.39 -0.68 5.10
C ALA A 154 -16.35 -1.40 5.98
N THR A 155 -15.12 -1.52 5.51
CA THR A 155 -14.01 -2.06 6.28
C THR A 155 -13.71 -1.19 7.50
N TYR A 156 -13.60 0.12 7.34
CA TYR A 156 -13.35 1.00 8.49
C TYR A 156 -14.52 1.01 9.48
N TRP A 157 -15.78 0.98 9.03
CA TRP A 157 -16.94 0.79 9.90
C TRP A 157 -16.87 -0.49 10.71
N ARG A 158 -16.48 -1.60 10.07
CA ARG A 158 -16.31 -2.90 10.74
C ARG A 158 -15.22 -2.83 11.82
N LEU A 159 -14.09 -2.19 11.54
CA LEU A 159 -12.98 -2.03 12.49
C LEU A 159 -13.40 -1.15 13.66
N VAL A 160 -14.05 -0.01 13.41
CA VAL A 160 -14.59 0.87 14.46
C VAL A 160 -15.51 0.10 15.40
N ALA A 161 -16.46 -0.67 14.85
CA ALA A 161 -17.39 -1.45 15.65
C ALA A 161 -16.68 -2.61 16.38
N GLY A 162 -15.82 -3.37 15.70
CA GLY A 162 -15.16 -4.56 16.25
C GLY A 162 -14.13 -4.26 17.32
N TRP A 163 -13.46 -3.13 17.22
CA TRP A 163 -12.46 -2.69 18.20
C TRP A 163 -13.00 -1.67 19.21
N HIS A 164 -14.30 -1.35 19.14
CA HIS A 164 -14.97 -0.37 20.00
C HIS A 164 -14.29 1.00 20.00
N LEU A 165 -13.90 1.47 18.81
CA LEU A 165 -13.22 2.74 18.64
C LEU A 165 -14.20 3.91 18.63
N ASP A 166 -13.76 5.07 19.12
CA ASP A 166 -14.46 6.35 18.93
C ASP A 166 -13.96 7.00 17.63
N PRO A 167 -14.80 7.13 16.58
CA PRO A 167 -14.39 7.74 15.32
C PRO A 167 -13.82 9.15 15.47
N ALA A 168 -14.35 9.95 16.42
CA ALA A 168 -13.91 11.33 16.62
C ALA A 168 -12.47 11.46 17.11
N THR A 169 -11.93 10.42 17.76
CA THR A 169 -10.57 10.37 18.32
C THR A 169 -9.70 9.33 17.65
N THR A 170 -10.21 8.66 16.61
CA THR A 170 -9.45 7.67 15.82
C THR A 170 -8.95 8.30 14.52
N TRP A 171 -7.67 8.07 14.22
CA TRP A 171 -6.98 8.59 13.05
C TRP A 171 -6.46 7.45 12.19
N MET A 172 -6.68 7.53 10.89
CA MET A 172 -5.98 6.71 9.91
C MET A 172 -4.79 7.48 9.34
N ILE A 173 -3.61 6.89 9.41
CA ILE A 173 -2.34 7.48 8.98
C ILE A 173 -1.81 6.65 7.82
N GLY A 174 -1.62 7.25 6.65
CA GLY A 174 -1.14 6.51 5.49
C GLY A 174 -0.73 7.40 4.32
N ASN A 175 -0.19 6.76 3.28
CA ASN A 175 0.30 7.40 2.07
C ASN A 175 -0.67 7.31 0.89
N SER A 176 -1.77 6.57 1.01
CA SER A 176 -2.74 6.37 -0.07
C SER A 176 -4.00 7.21 0.14
N PRO A 177 -4.24 8.24 -0.70
CA PRO A 177 -5.52 8.95 -0.70
C PRO A 177 -6.72 8.02 -0.88
N ARG A 178 -6.63 7.06 -1.81
CA ARG A 178 -7.75 6.18 -2.20
C ARG A 178 -8.08 5.10 -1.18
N SER A 179 -7.07 4.52 -0.53
CA SER A 179 -7.27 3.40 0.40
C SER A 179 -7.23 3.82 1.87
N ASP A 180 -6.42 4.83 2.22
CA ASP A 180 -6.27 5.23 3.61
C ASP A 180 -7.17 6.40 3.96
N ILE A 181 -7.11 7.49 3.18
CA ILE A 181 -7.65 8.77 3.60
C ILE A 181 -9.17 8.84 3.33
N LEU A 182 -9.57 8.74 2.06
CA LEU A 182 -10.96 8.92 1.66
C LEU A 182 -11.93 7.94 2.33
N PRO A 183 -11.65 6.61 2.37
CA PRO A 183 -12.58 5.68 3.00
C PRO A 183 -12.60 5.78 4.52
N ALA A 184 -11.49 6.12 5.18
CA ALA A 184 -11.49 6.40 6.62
C ALA A 184 -12.32 7.64 6.94
N ARG A 185 -12.20 8.72 6.15
CA ARG A 185 -13.03 9.92 6.27
C ARG A 185 -14.50 9.63 6.05
N ALA A 186 -14.83 8.82 5.02
CA ALA A 186 -16.22 8.39 4.77
C ALA A 186 -16.81 7.62 5.96
N ALA A 187 -15.99 6.83 6.66
CA ALA A 187 -16.38 6.14 7.88
C ALA A 187 -16.40 7.02 9.15
N GLY A 188 -16.15 8.31 9.03
CA GLY A 188 -16.18 9.28 10.13
C GLY A 188 -14.89 9.38 10.96
N LEU A 189 -13.82 8.66 10.59
CA LEU A 189 -12.53 8.79 11.22
C LEU A 189 -11.84 10.09 10.77
N ARG A 190 -10.84 10.50 11.52
CA ARG A 190 -9.89 11.52 11.08
C ARG A 190 -8.75 10.88 10.30
N ALA A 191 -8.00 11.66 9.53
CA ALA A 191 -6.92 11.11 8.74
C ALA A 191 -5.66 11.99 8.74
N VAL A 192 -4.50 11.33 8.63
CA VAL A 192 -3.21 11.97 8.35
C VAL A 192 -2.68 11.40 7.04
N TYR A 193 -2.50 12.27 6.07
CA TYR A 193 -1.88 11.94 4.80
C TYR A 193 -0.39 12.26 4.86
N ILE A 194 0.45 11.25 4.63
CA ILE A 194 1.91 11.40 4.51
C ILE A 194 2.28 11.01 3.08
N PRO A 195 2.45 12.00 2.16
CA PRO A 195 2.76 11.70 0.77
C PRO A 195 4.03 10.88 0.62
N ASN A 196 3.98 9.81 -0.18
CA ASN A 196 5.15 9.05 -0.57
C ASN A 196 5.31 9.14 -2.10
N PRO A 197 6.49 9.55 -2.62
CA PRO A 197 6.70 9.66 -4.07
C PRO A 197 6.48 8.36 -4.84
N SER A 198 6.69 7.21 -4.18
CA SER A 198 6.48 5.89 -4.73
C SER A 198 5.04 5.37 -4.59
N THR A 199 4.09 6.19 -4.08
CA THR A 199 2.70 5.76 -3.98
C THR A 199 2.17 5.34 -5.35
N TRP A 200 1.68 4.12 -5.43
CA TRP A 200 1.17 3.55 -6.67
C TRP A 200 0.10 4.43 -7.32
N ARG A 201 0.17 4.58 -8.65
CA ARG A 201 -0.71 5.51 -9.40
C ARG A 201 -2.20 5.26 -9.13
N LEU A 202 -2.62 4.00 -9.01
CA LEU A 202 -4.01 3.65 -8.72
C LEU A 202 -4.47 3.95 -7.28
N GLU A 203 -3.54 4.26 -6.38
CA GLU A 203 -3.83 4.72 -5.00
C GLU A 203 -3.96 6.25 -4.91
N GLN A 204 -3.62 6.96 -5.98
CA GLN A 204 -3.75 8.41 -6.05
C GLN A 204 -5.21 8.82 -6.20
N ALA A 205 -5.60 9.86 -5.49
CA ALA A 205 -6.88 10.56 -5.63
C ALA A 205 -6.73 12.00 -5.15
N GLU A 206 -7.61 12.87 -5.61
CA GLU A 206 -7.67 14.24 -5.10
C GLU A 206 -8.30 14.24 -3.70
N LEU A 207 -7.66 14.96 -2.78
CA LEU A 207 -8.19 15.23 -1.45
C LEU A 207 -8.82 16.61 -1.44
N ASP A 208 -9.97 16.75 -0.79
CA ASP A 208 -10.62 18.04 -0.59
C ASP A 208 -9.78 18.89 0.39
N PRO A 209 -9.19 20.00 -0.05
CA PRO A 209 -8.36 20.85 0.81
C PRO A 209 -9.17 21.54 1.91
N SER A 210 -10.50 21.53 1.84
CA SER A 210 -11.39 22.09 2.85
C SER A 210 -11.82 21.09 3.92
N ASP A 211 -11.46 19.79 3.78
CA ASP A 211 -11.77 18.78 4.80
C ASP A 211 -10.88 18.96 6.04
N ASP A 212 -11.40 19.55 7.10
CA ASP A 212 -10.74 19.79 8.38
C ASP A 212 -10.40 18.51 9.17
N GLY A 213 -10.94 17.38 8.75
CA GLY A 213 -10.63 16.06 9.28
C GLY A 213 -9.39 15.41 8.68
N VAL A 214 -8.77 16.02 7.66
CA VAL A 214 -7.53 15.57 7.02
C VAL A 214 -6.38 16.51 7.33
N ILE A 215 -5.25 15.94 7.73
CA ILE A 215 -3.99 16.67 7.94
C ILE A 215 -2.96 16.07 7.00
N THR A 216 -2.21 16.93 6.30
CA THR A 216 -1.04 16.50 5.51
C THR A 216 0.23 16.82 6.29
N LEU A 217 1.09 15.81 6.46
CA LEU A 217 2.42 15.95 7.06
C LEU A 217 3.49 15.60 6.02
N GLY A 218 4.66 16.20 6.13
CA GLY A 218 5.77 15.98 5.21
C GLY A 218 6.57 14.73 5.51
N SER A 219 6.52 14.24 6.76
CA SER A 219 7.26 13.07 7.21
C SER A 219 6.55 12.34 8.35
N PHE A 220 6.98 11.11 8.62
CA PHE A 220 6.43 10.29 9.71
C PHE A 220 6.77 10.87 11.09
N GLU A 221 7.94 11.49 11.24
CA GLU A 221 8.41 12.09 12.50
C GLU A 221 7.55 13.27 12.95
N GLU A 222 6.90 13.99 12.03
CA GLU A 222 6.03 15.11 12.36
C GLU A 222 4.79 14.70 13.16
N LEU A 223 4.45 13.41 13.20
CA LEU A 223 3.37 12.86 14.02
C LEU A 223 3.58 13.16 15.52
N VAL A 224 4.84 13.15 16.00
CA VAL A 224 5.17 13.45 17.40
C VAL A 224 4.73 14.85 17.81
N GLY A 225 4.90 15.82 16.94
CA GLY A 225 4.47 17.21 17.18
C GLY A 225 2.97 17.45 17.03
N ARG A 226 2.26 16.46 16.45
CA ARG A 226 0.82 16.53 16.20
C ARG A 226 0.01 15.85 17.30
N PHE A 227 0.53 14.78 17.84
CA PHE A 227 -0.09 13.94 18.88
C PHE A 227 0.75 13.92 20.15
#